data_93a60cb4d33e813feba6ca136261f3ec
#
_entry.id   93a60cb4d33e813feba6ca136261f3ec
#
_cell.length_a   1.000
_cell.length_b   1.000
_cell.length_c   1.000
_cell.angle_alpha   90.00
_cell.angle_beta   90.00
_cell.angle_gamma   90.00
#
_symmetry.space_group_name_H-M   'P 1'
#
loop_
_entity.id
_entity.type
_entity.pdbx_description
1 polymer ?
#
loop_
_entity_poly.entity_id
_entity_poly.type
_entity_poly.pdbx_seq_one_letter_code
_entity_poly.pdbx_strand_id
1 'polypeptide(L)'
;VGPRPQADRERFPPNNVLLMLAGAGLLWMGWSGFNGGAPYAANLTSSIAVLNTNLSAATSLLVWTCLDVIFFGKPSVIGAIQGMVTGLAGVTPGAGLIQTWAAIIIGIFSGSIPWASMMIIHKKSTLLQQVDDTLAVFYTHAVAGVLGGLLTGLFAHPDLCVLLLPVPNTNGAFYGGNGGKQFLKQLVGAAFITVWNVVSTTLILLAIKMFIPLRMAEEELGIGDDAAHGEEAYALWGDGEKFDATRHETQMQQFERDQEAAHPSYVHGARGVTIVL
;
A
#
# COMPACT_ATOMS: atom_id res chain seq x y z
N VAL A 1 1.97 18.78 -9.70
CA VAL A 1 1.03 17.68 -9.90
C VAL A 1 -0.16 17.95 -8.99
N GLY A 2 -1.37 17.68 -9.43
CA GLY A 2 -2.60 17.87 -8.64
C GLY A 2 -3.39 16.57 -8.55
N PRO A 3 -4.44 16.51 -7.72
CA PRO A 3 -5.31 15.34 -7.64
C PRO A 3 -6.12 15.19 -8.93
N ARG A 4 -6.60 13.97 -9.18
CA ARG A 4 -7.60 13.70 -10.23
C ARG A 4 -8.92 14.42 -9.92
N PRO A 5 -9.84 14.53 -10.91
CA PRO A 5 -11.20 15.00 -10.67
C PRO A 5 -11.87 14.26 -9.51
N GLN A 6 -12.65 14.97 -8.70
CA GLN A 6 -13.27 14.37 -7.50
C GLN A 6 -14.21 13.21 -7.85
N ALA A 7 -14.91 13.32 -8.97
CA ALA A 7 -15.81 12.25 -9.44
C ALA A 7 -15.07 10.92 -9.65
N ASP A 8 -13.85 10.96 -10.21
CA ASP A 8 -13.06 9.76 -10.47
C ASP A 8 -12.49 9.18 -9.18
N ARG A 9 -12.15 10.02 -8.20
CA ARG A 9 -11.67 9.56 -6.89
C ARG A 9 -12.77 8.90 -6.07
N GLU A 10 -14.02 9.35 -6.22
CA GLU A 10 -15.18 8.80 -5.51
C GLU A 10 -15.75 7.53 -6.17
N ARG A 11 -15.49 7.34 -7.46
CA ARG A 11 -16.01 6.23 -8.26
C ARG A 11 -14.89 5.47 -8.97
N PHE A 12 -13.97 4.93 -8.22
CA PHE A 12 -12.87 4.14 -8.77
C PHE A 12 -13.04 2.65 -8.42
N PRO A 13 -13.85 1.90 -9.17
CA PRO A 13 -14.02 0.48 -8.93
C PRO A 13 -12.74 -0.28 -9.30
N PRO A 14 -12.43 -1.40 -8.62
CA PRO A 14 -11.32 -2.26 -9.01
C PRO A 14 -11.61 -2.84 -10.40
N ASN A 15 -10.65 -2.72 -11.32
CA ASN A 15 -10.80 -3.17 -12.69
C ASN A 15 -10.95 -4.71 -12.76
N ASN A 16 -10.02 -5.45 -12.13
CA ASN A 16 -10.06 -6.91 -12.12
C ASN A 16 -9.50 -7.49 -10.83
N VAL A 17 -10.40 -7.92 -9.94
CA VAL A 17 -10.05 -8.48 -8.62
C VAL A 17 -9.23 -9.78 -8.75
N LEU A 18 -9.48 -10.61 -9.76
CA LEU A 18 -8.74 -11.87 -9.94
C LEU A 18 -7.29 -11.61 -10.36
N LEU A 19 -7.05 -10.67 -11.27
CA LEU A 19 -5.70 -10.26 -11.63
C LEU A 19 -4.99 -9.58 -10.47
N MET A 20 -5.71 -8.80 -9.67
CA MET A 20 -5.16 -8.20 -8.44
C MET A 20 -4.71 -9.26 -7.44
N LEU A 21 -5.49 -10.34 -7.24
CA LEU A 21 -5.10 -11.46 -6.39
C LEU A 21 -3.88 -12.20 -6.92
N ALA A 22 -3.81 -12.45 -8.23
CA ALA A 22 -2.64 -13.07 -8.87
C ALA A 22 -1.38 -12.19 -8.67
N GLY A 23 -1.51 -10.88 -8.92
CA GLY A 23 -0.45 -9.91 -8.68
C GLY A 23 0.00 -9.87 -7.21
N ALA A 24 -0.95 -9.92 -6.28
CA ALA A 24 -0.67 -9.97 -4.84
C ALA A 24 0.13 -11.24 -4.46
N GLY A 25 -0.22 -12.40 -5.02
CA GLY A 25 0.52 -13.64 -4.80
C GLY A 25 1.96 -13.56 -5.31
N LEU A 26 2.17 -13.02 -6.52
CA LEU A 26 3.50 -12.79 -7.09
C LEU A 26 4.31 -11.77 -6.25
N LEU A 27 3.67 -10.70 -5.79
CA LEU A 27 4.29 -9.72 -4.91
C LEU A 27 4.75 -10.36 -3.59
N TRP A 28 3.92 -11.17 -2.95
CA TRP A 28 4.27 -11.87 -1.71
C TRP A 28 5.46 -12.81 -1.89
N MET A 29 5.45 -13.58 -2.96
CA MET A 29 6.56 -14.47 -3.31
C MET A 29 7.85 -13.68 -3.57
N GLY A 30 7.77 -12.59 -4.37
CA GLY A 30 8.90 -11.71 -4.64
C GLY A 30 9.43 -11.02 -3.38
N TRP A 31 8.56 -10.63 -2.45
CA TRP A 31 8.97 -10.01 -1.20
C TRP A 31 9.67 -10.97 -0.25
N SER A 32 9.27 -12.25 -0.24
CA SER A 32 10.02 -13.28 0.48
C SER A 32 11.45 -13.39 -0.06
N GLY A 33 11.62 -13.31 -1.38
CA GLY A 33 12.94 -13.25 -2.02
C GLY A 33 13.70 -11.96 -1.70
N PHE A 34 13.01 -10.82 -1.66
CA PHE A 34 13.60 -9.52 -1.32
C PHE A 34 14.19 -9.52 0.09
N ASN A 35 13.41 -9.90 1.10
CA ASN A 35 13.86 -9.95 2.49
C ASN A 35 14.87 -11.09 2.73
N GLY A 36 14.64 -12.26 2.15
CA GLY A 36 15.56 -13.40 2.25
C GLY A 36 16.87 -13.18 1.53
N GLY A 37 16.89 -12.34 0.50
CA GLY A 37 18.09 -11.99 -0.26
C GLY A 37 18.95 -10.88 0.39
N ALA A 38 18.43 -10.16 1.37
CA ALA A 38 19.11 -9.04 2.00
C ALA A 38 20.51 -9.36 2.59
N PRO A 39 20.77 -10.57 3.14
CA PRO A 39 22.11 -10.96 3.59
C PRO A 39 23.11 -11.26 2.47
N TYR A 40 22.69 -11.23 1.20
CA TYR A 40 23.51 -11.59 0.02
C TYR A 40 24.16 -12.98 0.11
N ALA A 41 23.60 -13.88 0.92
CA ALA A 41 24.07 -15.24 1.12
C ALA A 41 22.94 -16.15 1.60
N ALA A 42 22.99 -17.43 1.23
CA ALA A 42 22.11 -18.45 1.78
C ALA A 42 22.59 -18.86 3.18
N ASN A 43 22.05 -18.25 4.20
CA ASN A 43 22.43 -18.46 5.60
C ASN A 43 21.20 -18.49 6.53
N LEU A 44 21.44 -18.66 7.84
CA LEU A 44 20.38 -18.68 8.84
C LEU A 44 19.54 -17.39 8.86
N THR A 45 20.18 -16.25 8.70
CA THR A 45 19.50 -14.94 8.67
C THR A 45 18.53 -14.84 7.49
N SER A 46 18.92 -15.35 6.32
CA SER A 46 18.07 -15.43 5.13
C SER A 46 16.81 -16.28 5.41
N SER A 47 16.98 -17.45 6.04
CA SER A 47 15.86 -18.33 6.38
C SER A 47 14.90 -17.69 7.41
N ILE A 48 15.44 -17.05 8.43
CA ILE A 48 14.65 -16.32 9.44
C ILE A 48 13.91 -15.14 8.78
N ALA A 49 14.54 -14.40 7.89
CA ALA A 49 13.92 -13.31 7.18
C ALA A 49 12.71 -13.76 6.35
N VAL A 50 12.83 -14.88 5.63
CA VAL A 50 11.71 -15.47 4.87
C VAL A 50 10.57 -15.89 5.81
N LEU A 51 10.88 -16.59 6.90
CA LEU A 51 9.89 -17.04 7.87
C LEU A 51 9.14 -15.86 8.49
N ASN A 52 9.86 -14.85 8.98
CA ASN A 52 9.29 -13.66 9.59
C ASN A 52 8.43 -12.84 8.62
N THR A 53 8.86 -12.76 7.36
CA THR A 53 8.13 -12.09 6.28
C THR A 53 6.76 -12.74 6.07
N ASN A 54 6.73 -14.06 5.94
CA ASN A 54 5.49 -14.80 5.72
C ASN A 54 4.54 -14.72 6.93
N LEU A 55 5.08 -14.83 8.14
CA LEU A 55 4.26 -14.75 9.36
C LEU A 55 3.66 -13.36 9.55
N SER A 56 4.44 -12.31 9.37
CA SER A 56 3.94 -10.94 9.49
C SER A 56 2.88 -10.63 8.44
N ALA A 57 3.12 -11.00 7.18
CA ALA A 57 2.17 -10.80 6.10
C ALA A 57 0.84 -11.53 6.36
N ALA A 58 0.89 -12.81 6.74
CA ALA A 58 -0.30 -13.59 7.06
C ALA A 58 -1.06 -13.03 8.26
N THR A 59 -0.35 -12.66 9.34
CA THR A 59 -0.96 -12.07 10.53
C THR A 59 -1.63 -10.73 10.21
N SER A 60 -0.96 -9.86 9.49
CA SER A 60 -1.47 -8.54 9.11
C SER A 60 -2.70 -8.66 8.22
N LEU A 61 -2.69 -9.56 7.21
CA LEU A 61 -3.83 -9.89 6.37
C LEU A 61 -5.04 -10.30 7.21
N LEU A 62 -4.85 -11.22 8.14
CA LEU A 62 -5.92 -11.70 9.03
C LEU A 62 -6.47 -10.57 9.91
N VAL A 63 -5.60 -9.77 10.53
CA VAL A 63 -6.00 -8.63 11.37
C VAL A 63 -6.81 -7.62 10.57
N TRP A 64 -6.33 -7.24 9.39
CA TRP A 64 -7.05 -6.31 8.49
C TRP A 64 -8.43 -6.85 8.13
N THR A 65 -8.48 -8.10 7.67
CA THR A 65 -9.74 -8.76 7.30
C THR A 65 -10.71 -8.86 8.47
N CYS A 66 -10.23 -9.18 9.69
CA CYS A 66 -11.05 -9.17 10.89
C CYS A 66 -11.60 -7.77 11.21
N LEU A 67 -10.78 -6.73 11.09
CA LEU A 67 -11.22 -5.36 11.29
C LEU A 67 -12.28 -4.95 10.26
N ASP A 68 -12.12 -5.32 8.98
CA ASP A 68 -13.14 -5.08 7.96
C ASP A 68 -14.48 -5.75 8.33
N VAL A 69 -14.44 -7.01 8.80
CA VAL A 69 -15.65 -7.72 9.24
C VAL A 69 -16.28 -7.04 10.46
N ILE A 70 -15.49 -6.64 11.44
CA ILE A 70 -15.98 -6.01 12.69
C ILE A 70 -16.64 -4.66 12.39
N PHE A 71 -16.02 -3.84 11.54
CA PHE A 71 -16.46 -2.46 11.33
C PHE A 71 -17.43 -2.31 10.15
N PHE A 72 -17.35 -3.18 9.14
CA PHE A 72 -18.16 -3.09 7.92
C PHE A 72 -19.05 -4.30 7.66
N GLY A 73 -18.97 -5.34 8.49
CA GLY A 73 -19.82 -6.53 8.42
C GLY A 73 -19.44 -7.54 7.33
N LYS A 74 -18.46 -7.23 6.47
CA LYS A 74 -18.01 -8.10 5.37
C LYS A 74 -16.51 -8.00 5.15
N PRO A 75 -15.82 -9.12 4.84
CA PRO A 75 -14.43 -9.06 4.43
C PRO A 75 -14.30 -8.45 3.03
N SER A 76 -13.22 -7.69 2.81
CA SER A 76 -12.86 -7.16 1.49
C SER A 76 -11.64 -7.90 0.95
N VAL A 77 -11.67 -8.32 -0.32
CA VAL A 77 -10.50 -8.90 -1.00
C VAL A 77 -9.39 -7.86 -1.12
N ILE A 78 -9.76 -6.63 -1.46
CA ILE A 78 -8.83 -5.51 -1.55
C ILE A 78 -8.24 -5.21 -0.16
N GLY A 79 -9.08 -5.18 0.87
CA GLY A 79 -8.64 -5.04 2.26
C GLY A 79 -7.65 -6.14 2.68
N ALA A 80 -7.93 -7.39 2.34
CA ALA A 80 -7.01 -8.50 2.61
C ALA A 80 -5.63 -8.30 1.93
N ILE A 81 -5.61 -7.83 0.68
CA ILE A 81 -4.37 -7.51 -0.05
C ILE A 81 -3.65 -6.33 0.61
N GLN A 82 -4.35 -5.27 0.99
CA GLN A 82 -3.76 -4.14 1.72
C GLN A 82 -3.13 -4.60 3.05
N GLY A 83 -3.85 -5.44 3.81
CA GLY A 83 -3.33 -6.04 5.03
C GLY A 83 -2.09 -6.91 4.81
N MET A 84 -2.04 -7.68 3.72
CA MET A 84 -0.85 -8.43 3.32
C MET A 84 0.33 -7.47 3.05
N VAL A 85 0.12 -6.44 2.22
CA VAL A 85 1.17 -5.48 1.84
C VAL A 85 1.69 -4.72 3.06
N THR A 86 0.81 -4.29 3.98
CA THR A 86 1.24 -3.62 5.21
C THR A 86 2.08 -4.53 6.11
N GLY A 87 1.75 -5.83 6.18
CA GLY A 87 2.54 -6.82 6.91
C GLY A 87 3.91 -7.07 6.31
N LEU A 88 4.00 -7.12 4.97
CA LEU A 88 5.26 -7.22 4.24
C LEU A 88 6.14 -5.99 4.48
N ALA A 89 5.57 -4.79 4.29
CA ALA A 89 6.29 -3.53 4.48
C ALA A 89 6.74 -3.33 5.93
N GLY A 90 5.85 -3.64 6.89
CA GLY A 90 6.13 -3.44 8.32
C GLY A 90 7.21 -4.36 8.87
N VAL A 91 7.33 -5.59 8.41
CA VAL A 91 8.37 -6.51 8.89
C VAL A 91 9.72 -6.30 8.21
N THR A 92 9.72 -5.70 7.03
CA THR A 92 10.92 -5.56 6.19
C THR A 92 12.15 -4.99 6.91
N PRO A 93 12.05 -3.90 7.70
CA PRO A 93 13.22 -3.37 8.42
C PRO A 93 13.84 -4.34 9.43
N GLY A 94 13.05 -5.28 9.94
CA GLY A 94 13.46 -6.20 10.99
C GLY A 94 13.51 -7.66 10.60
N ALA A 95 13.17 -8.05 9.37
CA ALA A 95 12.88 -9.43 8.99
C ALA A 95 13.96 -10.44 9.42
N GLY A 96 15.25 -10.12 9.26
CA GLY A 96 16.37 -10.96 9.69
C GLY A 96 16.92 -10.65 11.08
N LEU A 97 16.38 -9.64 11.77
CA LEU A 97 16.91 -9.10 13.02
C LEU A 97 16.05 -9.39 14.25
N ILE A 98 14.83 -9.91 14.04
CA ILE A 98 13.84 -10.13 15.10
C ILE A 98 13.54 -11.62 15.26
N GLN A 99 13.13 -12.01 16.45
CA GLN A 99 12.62 -13.34 16.71
C GLN A 99 11.22 -13.51 16.08
N THR A 100 10.86 -14.74 15.74
CA THR A 100 9.63 -15.08 15.01
C THR A 100 8.33 -14.62 15.71
N TRP A 101 8.26 -14.68 17.03
CA TRP A 101 7.11 -14.16 17.78
C TRP A 101 6.93 -12.64 17.59
N ALA A 102 8.04 -11.90 17.48
CA ALA A 102 7.98 -10.46 17.26
C ALA A 102 7.45 -10.12 15.86
N ALA A 103 7.69 -10.99 14.85
CA ALA A 103 7.11 -10.83 13.54
C ALA A 103 5.58 -10.92 13.56
N ILE A 104 5.00 -11.79 14.41
CA ILE A 104 3.55 -11.85 14.62
C ILE A 104 3.04 -10.53 15.22
N ILE A 105 3.71 -10.01 16.23
CA ILE A 105 3.35 -8.72 16.85
C ILE A 105 3.45 -7.57 15.84
N ILE A 106 4.50 -7.53 15.04
CA ILE A 106 4.62 -6.56 13.95
C ILE A 106 3.46 -6.70 12.98
N GLY A 107 3.09 -7.92 12.60
CA GLY A 107 1.93 -8.19 11.76
C GLY A 107 0.61 -7.65 12.34
N ILE A 108 0.40 -7.80 13.64
CA ILE A 108 -0.79 -7.24 14.32
C ILE A 108 -0.82 -5.71 14.21
N PHE A 109 0.29 -5.05 14.52
CA PHE A 109 0.37 -3.58 14.43
C PHE A 109 0.30 -3.09 12.97
N SER A 110 0.92 -3.81 12.03
CA SER A 110 0.90 -3.48 10.61
C SER A 110 -0.47 -3.69 9.96
N GLY A 111 -1.27 -4.63 10.47
CA GLY A 111 -2.65 -4.81 10.03
C GLY A 111 -3.62 -3.81 10.65
N SER A 112 -3.35 -3.31 11.86
CA SER A 112 -4.28 -2.46 12.60
C SER A 112 -4.02 -0.96 12.44
N ILE A 113 -2.78 -0.47 12.57
CA ILE A 113 -2.46 0.96 12.55
C ILE A 113 -2.65 1.56 11.15
N PRO A 114 -2.12 0.98 10.04
CA PRO A 114 -2.41 1.46 8.70
C PRO A 114 -3.90 1.38 8.36
N TRP A 115 -4.59 0.29 8.77
CA TRP A 115 -6.03 0.18 8.62
C TRP A 115 -6.78 1.34 9.28
N ALA A 116 -6.49 1.62 10.56
CA ALA A 116 -7.11 2.72 11.28
C ALA A 116 -6.77 4.09 10.66
N SER A 117 -5.52 4.25 10.21
CA SER A 117 -5.07 5.47 9.55
C SER A 117 -5.82 5.71 8.24
N MET A 118 -6.00 4.67 7.43
CA MET A 118 -6.69 4.74 6.15
C MET A 118 -8.22 4.82 6.33
N MET A 119 -8.81 3.91 7.09
CA MET A 119 -10.26 3.74 7.15
C MET A 119 -10.95 4.74 8.10
N ILE A 120 -10.22 5.28 9.08
CA ILE A 120 -10.79 6.19 10.08
C ILE A 120 -10.19 7.59 9.96
N ILE A 121 -8.85 7.72 10.05
CA ILE A 121 -8.20 9.03 10.14
C ILE A 121 -8.29 9.77 8.80
N HIS A 122 -8.00 9.10 7.68
CA HIS A 122 -8.11 9.70 6.35
C HIS A 122 -9.52 10.25 6.09
N LYS A 123 -10.55 9.47 6.40
CA LYS A 123 -11.96 9.88 6.20
C LYS A 123 -12.41 11.05 7.07
N LYS A 124 -11.74 11.29 8.20
CA LYS A 124 -12.04 12.40 9.11
C LYS A 124 -11.19 13.65 8.87
N SER A 125 -10.08 13.52 8.15
CA SER A 125 -9.13 14.60 7.93
C SER A 125 -9.32 15.23 6.55
N THR A 126 -9.83 16.46 6.51
CA THR A 126 -9.96 17.24 5.27
C THR A 126 -8.62 17.48 4.57
N LEU A 127 -7.53 17.55 5.34
CA LEU A 127 -6.18 17.70 4.79
C LEU A 127 -5.73 16.44 4.04
N LEU A 128 -5.93 15.27 4.63
CA LEU A 128 -5.55 14.00 4.00
C LEU A 128 -6.42 13.70 2.78
N GLN A 129 -7.68 14.07 2.80
CA GLN A 129 -8.59 13.93 1.65
C GLN A 129 -8.21 14.77 0.43
N GLN A 130 -7.34 15.77 0.59
CA GLN A 130 -6.79 16.53 -0.55
C GLN A 130 -5.71 15.76 -1.30
N VAL A 131 -5.14 14.72 -0.68
CA VAL A 131 -4.12 13.87 -1.31
C VAL A 131 -4.83 12.76 -2.09
N ASP A 132 -4.53 12.65 -3.37
CA ASP A 132 -5.02 11.56 -4.22
C ASP A 132 -4.06 10.37 -4.11
N ASP A 133 -4.40 9.42 -3.26
CA ASP A 133 -3.65 8.18 -3.02
C ASP A 133 -4.52 6.97 -3.38
N THR A 134 -4.72 6.75 -4.68
CA THR A 134 -5.62 5.73 -5.24
C THR A 134 -5.34 4.33 -4.74
N LEU A 135 -4.07 3.96 -4.63
CA LEU A 135 -3.62 2.63 -4.23
C LEU A 135 -3.28 2.54 -2.73
N ALA A 136 -3.56 3.60 -1.97
CA ALA A 136 -3.26 3.70 -0.54
C ALA A 136 -1.77 3.47 -0.20
N VAL A 137 -0.87 3.87 -1.11
CA VAL A 137 0.59 3.68 -0.96
C VAL A 137 1.12 4.39 0.28
N PHE A 138 0.58 5.56 0.60
CA PHE A 138 0.95 6.29 1.80
C PHE A 138 0.73 5.44 3.07
N TYR A 139 -0.41 4.74 3.17
CA TYR A 139 -0.75 3.92 4.34
C TYR A 139 -0.03 2.59 4.34
N THR A 140 0.02 1.93 3.20
CA THR A 140 0.59 0.58 3.09
C THR A 140 2.10 0.55 3.10
N HIS A 141 2.77 1.63 2.68
CA HIS A 141 4.22 1.71 2.60
C HIS A 141 4.81 2.74 3.58
N ALA A 142 4.37 4.00 3.53
CA ALA A 142 4.98 5.02 4.40
C ALA A 142 4.62 4.79 5.87
N VAL A 143 3.31 4.64 6.20
CA VAL A 143 2.89 4.41 7.59
C VAL A 143 3.39 3.05 8.08
N ALA A 144 3.20 1.97 7.29
CA ALA A 144 3.65 0.63 7.68
C ALA A 144 5.18 0.52 7.77
N GLY A 145 5.92 1.13 6.85
CA GLY A 145 7.39 1.10 6.84
C GLY A 145 8.01 1.87 8.02
N VAL A 146 7.50 3.07 8.32
CA VAL A 146 7.94 3.83 9.51
C VAL A 146 7.61 3.05 10.79
N LEU A 147 6.38 2.53 10.89
CA LEU A 147 5.98 1.70 12.02
C LEU A 147 6.91 0.49 12.18
N GLY A 148 7.19 -0.23 11.10
CA GLY A 148 8.09 -1.38 11.09
C GLY A 148 9.51 -1.03 11.53
N GLY A 149 10.05 0.10 11.05
CA GLY A 149 11.35 0.61 11.50
C GLY A 149 11.41 0.89 12.99
N LEU A 150 10.36 1.53 13.54
CA LEU A 150 10.24 1.79 14.98
C LEU A 150 10.11 0.50 15.79
N LEU A 151 9.28 -0.45 15.34
CA LEU A 151 9.11 -1.75 15.99
C LEU A 151 10.40 -2.59 15.93
N THR A 152 11.17 -2.51 14.85
CA THR A 152 12.50 -3.10 14.78
C THR A 152 13.42 -2.50 15.85
N GLY A 153 13.35 -1.20 16.10
CA GLY A 153 14.07 -0.54 17.19
C GLY A 153 13.68 -1.03 18.59
N LEU A 154 12.52 -1.67 18.74
CA LEU A 154 12.09 -2.32 20.00
C LEU A 154 12.52 -3.79 20.05
N PHE A 155 12.32 -4.54 18.97
CA PHE A 155 12.39 -6.00 18.92
C PHE A 155 13.69 -6.59 18.35
N ALA A 156 14.63 -5.78 17.85
CA ALA A 156 15.89 -6.29 17.30
C ALA A 156 16.65 -7.13 18.34
N HIS A 157 16.84 -8.43 18.03
CA HIS A 157 17.45 -9.38 18.95
C HIS A 157 18.99 -9.30 18.88
N PRO A 158 19.70 -9.25 20.01
CA PRO A 158 21.16 -9.07 20.03
C PRO A 158 21.90 -10.10 19.18
N ASP A 159 21.58 -11.40 19.35
CA ASP A 159 22.27 -12.47 18.62
C ASP A 159 22.03 -12.42 17.11
N LEU A 160 20.82 -12.05 16.68
CA LEU A 160 20.50 -11.90 15.25
C LEU A 160 21.18 -10.65 14.66
N CYS A 161 21.27 -9.59 15.43
CA CYS A 161 22.01 -8.38 15.02
C CYS A 161 23.48 -8.69 14.76
N VAL A 162 24.13 -9.48 15.60
CA VAL A 162 25.54 -9.87 15.42
C VAL A 162 25.76 -10.70 14.16
N LEU A 163 24.76 -11.51 13.77
CA LEU A 163 24.86 -12.34 12.55
C LEU A 163 24.73 -11.55 11.25
N LEU A 164 24.00 -10.43 11.28
CA LEU A 164 23.68 -9.67 10.06
C LEU A 164 24.43 -8.36 9.96
N LEU A 165 24.60 -7.65 11.08
CA LEU A 165 25.12 -6.28 11.08
C LEU A 165 26.63 -6.25 11.38
N PRO A 166 27.39 -5.41 10.67
CA PRO A 166 28.81 -5.26 10.92
C PRO A 166 29.12 -4.45 12.19
N VAL A 167 28.11 -3.88 12.84
CA VAL A 167 28.27 -3.01 14.01
C VAL A 167 27.95 -3.79 15.28
N PRO A 168 28.90 -3.92 16.23
CA PRO A 168 28.66 -4.60 17.49
C PRO A 168 27.74 -3.81 18.41
N ASN A 169 27.13 -4.50 19.38
CA ASN A 169 26.26 -3.93 20.42
C ASN A 169 24.98 -3.23 19.89
N THR A 170 24.43 -3.71 18.81
CA THR A 170 23.12 -3.32 18.29
C THR A 170 22.05 -4.24 18.88
N ASN A 171 21.03 -3.66 19.52
CA ASN A 171 19.87 -4.41 20.04
C ASN A 171 18.68 -3.47 20.20
N GLY A 172 17.49 -4.05 20.15
CA GLY A 172 16.24 -3.34 20.40
C GLY A 172 16.06 -2.91 21.84
N ALA A 173 15.17 -1.96 22.08
CA ALA A 173 14.97 -1.36 23.40
C ALA A 173 14.53 -2.40 24.47
N PHE A 174 13.85 -3.47 24.08
CA PHE A 174 13.40 -4.50 25.02
C PHE A 174 14.51 -5.44 25.50
N TYR A 175 15.67 -5.42 24.89
CA TYR A 175 16.82 -6.24 25.27
C TYR A 175 17.86 -5.48 26.13
N GLY A 176 17.48 -4.30 26.63
CA GLY A 176 18.33 -3.52 27.54
C GLY A 176 19.53 -2.84 26.88
N GLY A 177 20.56 -2.52 27.67
CA GLY A 177 21.80 -1.89 27.18
C GLY A 177 21.55 -0.55 26.48
N ASN A 178 21.96 -0.46 25.22
CA ASN A 178 21.79 0.73 24.37
C ASN A 178 20.46 0.75 23.59
N GLY A 179 19.50 -0.12 23.90
CA GLY A 179 18.26 -0.28 23.14
C GLY A 179 17.43 1.01 23.01
N GLY A 180 17.37 1.84 24.07
CA GLY A 180 16.71 3.14 24.00
C GLY A 180 17.37 4.11 23.01
N LYS A 181 18.71 4.10 22.92
CA LYS A 181 19.43 4.87 21.90
C LYS A 181 19.18 4.32 20.50
N GLN A 182 19.05 3.00 20.36
CA GLN A 182 18.73 2.38 19.08
C GLN A 182 17.34 2.78 18.61
N PHE A 183 16.34 2.78 19.48
CA PHE A 183 15.00 3.27 19.15
C PHE A 183 15.01 4.73 18.67
N LEU A 184 15.77 5.60 19.36
CA LEU A 184 15.93 6.99 18.95
C LEU A 184 16.59 7.10 17.57
N LYS A 185 17.61 6.28 17.28
CA LYS A 185 18.23 6.22 15.94
C LYS A 185 17.23 5.84 14.85
N GLN A 186 16.33 4.88 15.12
CA GLN A 186 15.27 4.52 14.17
C GLN A 186 14.33 5.69 13.90
N LEU A 187 13.94 6.43 14.94
CA LEU A 187 13.10 7.61 14.78
C LEU A 187 13.79 8.71 13.96
N VAL A 188 15.05 9.02 14.27
CA VAL A 188 15.85 10.00 13.52
C VAL A 188 16.05 9.54 12.07
N GLY A 189 16.36 8.26 11.87
CA GLY A 189 16.51 7.67 10.53
C GLY A 189 15.21 7.78 9.70
N ALA A 190 14.08 7.46 10.28
CA ALA A 190 12.78 7.59 9.62
C ALA A 190 12.48 9.04 9.25
N ALA A 191 12.72 9.98 10.15
CA ALA A 191 12.56 11.41 9.90
C ALA A 191 13.50 11.90 8.79
N PHE A 192 14.76 11.51 8.82
CA PHE A 192 15.74 11.86 7.79
C PHE A 192 15.31 11.33 6.41
N ILE A 193 14.98 10.06 6.31
CA ILE A 193 14.56 9.44 5.05
C ILE A 193 13.30 10.13 4.50
N THR A 194 12.33 10.43 5.35
CA THR A 194 11.10 11.13 4.95
C THR A 194 11.42 12.51 4.37
N VAL A 195 12.20 13.33 5.10
CA VAL A 195 12.58 14.67 4.64
C VAL A 195 13.41 14.58 3.35
N TRP A 196 14.38 13.68 3.28
CA TRP A 196 15.19 13.48 2.10
C TRP A 196 14.36 13.14 0.87
N ASN A 197 13.41 12.21 0.99
CA ASN A 197 12.54 11.82 -0.13
C ASN A 197 11.63 12.97 -0.55
N VAL A 198 11.04 13.71 0.38
CA VAL A 198 10.20 14.88 0.05
C VAL A 198 11.01 15.93 -0.71
N VAL A 199 12.19 16.28 -0.22
CA VAL A 199 13.04 17.30 -0.84
C VAL A 199 13.54 16.84 -2.21
N SER A 200 14.14 15.65 -2.30
CA SER A 200 14.70 15.14 -3.56
C SER A 200 13.62 14.95 -4.62
N THR A 201 12.48 14.36 -4.27
CA THR A 201 11.36 14.17 -5.22
C THR A 201 10.81 15.53 -5.69
N THR A 202 10.66 16.48 -4.78
CA THR A 202 10.21 17.84 -5.14
C THR A 202 11.16 18.50 -6.13
N LEU A 203 12.46 18.44 -5.88
CA LEU A 203 13.46 19.01 -6.78
C LEU A 203 13.46 18.34 -8.16
N ILE A 204 13.37 17.00 -8.20
CA ILE A 204 13.29 16.23 -9.44
C ILE A 204 12.02 16.62 -10.23
N LEU A 205 10.86 16.66 -9.59
CA LEU A 205 9.61 17.04 -10.24
C LEU A 205 9.63 18.49 -10.74
N LEU A 206 10.21 19.42 -9.99
CA LEU A 206 10.36 20.80 -10.43
C LEU A 206 11.28 20.90 -11.65
N ALA A 207 12.37 20.12 -11.67
CA ALA A 207 13.26 20.06 -12.83
C ALA A 207 12.54 19.49 -14.07
N ILE A 208 11.79 18.40 -13.92
CA ILE A 208 11.00 17.81 -15.01
C ILE A 208 9.95 18.80 -15.53
N LYS A 209 9.27 19.51 -14.63
CA LYS A 209 8.24 20.49 -14.97
C LYS A 209 8.73 21.60 -15.90
N MET A 210 10.04 21.88 -15.92
CA MET A 210 10.62 22.87 -16.84
C MET A 210 10.59 22.40 -18.31
N PHE A 211 10.50 21.10 -18.54
CA PHE A 211 10.57 20.51 -19.89
C PHE A 211 9.26 19.85 -20.31
N ILE A 212 8.52 19.27 -19.36
CA ILE A 212 7.32 18.48 -19.63
C ILE A 212 6.22 18.87 -18.62
N PRO A 213 4.98 19.12 -19.09
CA PRO A 213 3.86 19.33 -18.17
C PRO A 213 3.66 18.07 -17.30
N LEU A 214 3.57 18.26 -15.98
CA LEU A 214 3.38 17.15 -15.02
C LEU A 214 1.93 16.73 -14.85
N ARG A 215 1.00 17.38 -15.52
CA ARG A 215 -0.43 17.11 -15.44
C ARG A 215 -1.00 17.12 -16.85
N MET A 216 -1.83 16.14 -17.13
CA MET A 216 -2.62 16.06 -18.37
C MET A 216 -3.61 17.23 -18.43
N ALA A 217 -4.08 17.56 -19.64
CA ALA A 217 -5.20 18.48 -19.81
C ALA A 217 -6.45 17.97 -19.07
N GLU A 218 -7.32 18.87 -18.59
CA GLU A 218 -8.51 18.47 -17.82
C GLU A 218 -9.45 17.59 -18.64
N GLU A 219 -9.50 17.77 -19.94
CA GLU A 219 -10.28 16.94 -20.88
C GLU A 219 -9.75 15.50 -20.94
N GLU A 220 -8.43 15.33 -21.01
CA GLU A 220 -7.78 14.01 -20.99
C GLU A 220 -7.86 13.33 -19.63
N LEU A 221 -7.87 14.10 -18.53
CA LEU A 221 -8.04 13.55 -17.19
C LEU A 221 -9.41 12.88 -16.99
N GLY A 222 -10.46 13.38 -17.67
CA GLY A 222 -11.79 12.77 -17.65
C GLY A 222 -11.84 11.41 -18.36
N ILE A 223 -10.95 11.19 -19.33
CA ILE A 223 -10.82 9.92 -20.07
C ILE A 223 -9.90 8.95 -19.30
N GLY A 224 -8.82 9.46 -18.70
CA GLY A 224 -7.87 8.69 -17.92
C GLY A 224 -6.75 8.05 -18.75
N ASP A 225 -6.34 6.85 -18.36
CA ASP A 225 -5.16 6.18 -18.95
C ASP A 225 -5.32 5.87 -20.44
N ASP A 226 -6.54 5.60 -20.90
CA ASP A 226 -6.83 5.31 -22.31
C ASP A 226 -6.47 6.49 -23.20
N ALA A 227 -6.68 7.73 -22.74
CA ALA A 227 -6.25 8.92 -23.49
C ALA A 227 -4.73 9.04 -23.59
N ALA A 228 -3.99 8.63 -22.54
CA ALA A 228 -2.54 8.68 -22.52
C ALA A 228 -1.90 7.61 -23.42
N HIS A 229 -2.50 6.43 -23.47
CA HIS A 229 -2.00 5.27 -24.21
C HIS A 229 -2.56 5.17 -25.63
N GLY A 230 -3.70 5.80 -25.90
CA GLY A 230 -4.36 5.77 -27.19
C GLY A 230 -5.03 4.43 -27.55
N GLU A 231 -5.15 3.55 -26.57
CA GLU A 231 -5.78 2.23 -26.71
C GLU A 231 -6.42 1.80 -25.38
N GLU A 232 -7.48 1.03 -25.42
CA GLU A 232 -8.12 0.47 -24.25
C GLU A 232 -7.32 -0.73 -23.71
N ALA A 233 -6.99 -0.72 -22.41
CA ALA A 233 -6.29 -1.82 -21.77
C ALA A 233 -7.10 -3.11 -21.68
N TYR A 234 -8.45 -2.96 -21.66
CA TYR A 234 -9.40 -4.06 -21.63
C TYR A 234 -10.53 -3.78 -22.61
N ALA A 235 -10.77 -4.68 -23.55
CA ALA A 235 -11.85 -4.59 -24.53
C ALA A 235 -13.24 -4.86 -23.91
N LEU A 236 -13.61 -4.08 -22.91
CA LEU A 236 -14.89 -4.23 -22.20
C LEU A 236 -16.07 -3.66 -23.00
N TRP A 237 -15.82 -2.64 -23.81
CA TRP A 237 -16.85 -1.83 -24.46
C TRP A 237 -16.71 -1.77 -25.98
N GLY A 238 -15.63 -2.27 -26.53
CA GLY A 238 -15.31 -2.22 -27.96
C GLY A 238 -14.52 -3.42 -28.42
N ASP A 239 -13.87 -3.25 -29.53
CA ASP A 239 -12.94 -4.18 -30.15
C ASP A 239 -11.51 -4.11 -29.54
N GLY A 240 -11.25 -3.18 -28.63
CA GLY A 240 -10.01 -3.05 -27.87
C GLY A 240 -8.81 -2.60 -28.68
N GLU A 241 -9.02 -2.12 -29.91
CA GLU A 241 -7.90 -1.76 -30.80
C GLU A 241 -7.53 -0.27 -30.73
N LYS A 242 -8.52 0.61 -30.51
CA LYS A 242 -8.29 2.06 -30.39
C LYS A 242 -9.30 2.72 -29.48
N PHE A 243 -8.81 3.63 -28.65
CA PHE A 243 -9.66 4.49 -27.85
C PHE A 243 -10.46 5.45 -28.76
N ASP A 244 -11.78 5.44 -28.60
CA ASP A 244 -12.71 6.39 -29.21
C ASP A 244 -13.54 7.06 -28.11
N ALA A 245 -13.22 8.31 -27.79
CA ALA A 245 -13.88 9.07 -26.75
C ALA A 245 -15.40 9.17 -26.92
N THR A 246 -15.87 9.34 -28.17
CA THR A 246 -17.29 9.51 -28.47
C THR A 246 -18.06 8.20 -28.30
N ARG A 247 -17.44 7.08 -28.61
CA ARG A 247 -17.99 5.74 -28.45
C ARG A 247 -18.08 5.34 -26.98
N HIS A 248 -17.03 5.64 -26.22
CA HIS A 248 -16.96 5.37 -24.80
C HIS A 248 -18.04 6.10 -24.01
N GLU A 249 -18.22 7.40 -24.22
CA GLU A 249 -19.29 8.18 -23.57
C GLU A 249 -20.69 7.65 -23.90
N THR A 250 -20.93 7.30 -25.16
CA THR A 250 -22.25 6.76 -25.60
C THR A 250 -22.54 5.41 -24.98
N GLN A 251 -21.56 4.53 -24.88
CA GLN A 251 -21.70 3.20 -24.27
C GLN A 251 -21.88 3.25 -22.76
N MET A 252 -21.14 4.14 -22.06
CA MET A 252 -21.33 4.34 -20.62
C MET A 252 -22.74 4.86 -20.30
N GLN A 253 -23.24 5.82 -21.06
CA GLN A 253 -24.60 6.35 -20.90
C GLN A 253 -25.68 5.30 -21.23
N GLN A 254 -25.40 4.39 -22.15
CA GLN A 254 -26.32 3.29 -22.49
C GLN A 254 -26.28 2.23 -21.39
N PHE A 255 -25.13 1.86 -20.89
CA PHE A 255 -24.98 0.91 -19.78
C PHE A 255 -25.62 1.43 -18.47
N GLU A 256 -25.47 2.71 -18.14
CA GLU A 256 -26.17 3.32 -17.01
C GLU A 256 -27.68 3.25 -17.18
N ARG A 257 -28.20 3.54 -18.36
CA ARG A 257 -29.62 3.44 -18.66
C ARG A 257 -30.15 2.00 -18.59
N ASP A 258 -29.38 1.04 -19.10
CA ASP A 258 -29.76 -0.37 -19.07
C ASP A 258 -29.73 -0.93 -17.63
N GLN A 259 -28.80 -0.49 -16.79
CA GLN A 259 -28.79 -0.81 -15.36
C GLN A 259 -29.93 -0.16 -14.59
N GLU A 260 -30.29 1.08 -14.87
CA GLU A 260 -31.46 1.73 -14.29
C GLU A 260 -32.76 1.05 -14.71
N ALA A 261 -32.88 0.59 -15.96
CA ALA A 261 -34.06 -0.11 -16.47
C ALA A 261 -34.16 -1.54 -15.91
N ALA A 262 -33.03 -2.23 -15.73
CA ALA A 262 -33.01 -3.60 -15.21
C ALA A 262 -33.26 -3.71 -13.70
N HIS A 263 -32.84 -2.69 -12.91
CA HIS A 263 -32.93 -2.67 -11.46
C HIS A 263 -33.23 -1.28 -10.90
N PRO A 264 -34.46 -0.75 -11.07
CA PRO A 264 -34.80 0.61 -10.61
C PRO A 264 -34.64 0.84 -9.11
N SER A 265 -34.66 -0.23 -8.30
CA SER A 265 -34.53 -0.19 -6.84
C SER A 265 -33.08 -0.34 -6.34
N TYR A 266 -32.12 -0.76 -7.17
CA TYR A 266 -30.74 -0.98 -6.78
C TYR A 266 -29.88 0.29 -6.86
N VAL A 267 -30.24 1.25 -7.71
CA VAL A 267 -29.51 2.51 -7.90
C VAL A 267 -29.51 3.38 -6.65
N HIS A 268 -30.54 3.27 -5.80
CA HIS A 268 -30.59 4.01 -4.54
C HIS A 268 -29.84 3.34 -3.37
N GLY A 269 -29.60 2.01 -3.46
CA GLY A 269 -28.87 1.25 -2.42
C GLY A 269 -27.34 1.21 -2.60
N ALA A 270 -26.87 1.29 -3.83
CA ALA A 270 -25.43 1.20 -4.15
C ALA A 270 -24.65 2.50 -3.88
N ARG A 271 -25.33 3.62 -3.68
CA ARG A 271 -24.69 4.91 -3.33
C ARG A 271 -24.07 4.96 -1.91
N GLY A 272 -24.22 3.90 -1.12
CA GLY A 272 -23.76 3.83 0.27
C GLY A 272 -22.45 3.06 0.52
N VAL A 273 -21.90 2.38 -0.48
CA VAL A 273 -20.64 1.62 -0.33
C VAL A 273 -19.65 2.08 -1.38
N THR A 274 -19.20 3.30 -1.25
CA THR A 274 -17.96 3.74 -1.88
C THR A 274 -16.83 3.15 -1.05
N ILE A 275 -16.29 2.01 -1.48
CA ILE A 275 -14.96 1.58 -1.02
C ILE A 275 -14.00 2.55 -1.70
N VAL A 276 -13.62 3.59 -0.99
CA VAL A 276 -12.49 4.43 -1.36
C VAL A 276 -11.26 3.60 -1.06
N LEU A 277 -10.63 3.09 -2.10
CA LEU A 277 -9.27 2.61 -2.05
C LEU A 277 -8.32 3.74 -1.76
#